data_252b94a2d4e53c3d17ee8d220a9720ed
#
_entry.id   252b94a2d4e53c3d17ee8d220a9720ed
#
_cell.length_a   1.000
_cell.length_b   1.000
_cell.length_c   1.000
_cell.angle_alpha   90.00
_cell.angle_beta   90.00
_cell.angle_gamma   90.00
#
_symmetry.space_group_name_H-M   'P 1'
#
loop_
_entity.id
_entity.type
_entity.pdbx_description
1 polymer ?
#
loop_
_entity_poly.entity_id
_entity_poly.type
_entity_poly.pdbx_seq_one_letter_code
_entity_poly.pdbx_strand_id
1 'polypeptide(L)'
;NCYREDWLIDRLAGTAEAAFGHVPCVDLVGNGQAVVSAALDESKQSCGTPYAPAGVVVAPATDDRPFLYYQGGPIPPLYLWTLGGILLISVIAVRVLGGPFKEMRPYADLFFMGAAFMLLETKNIATFALLFGTTWLVNALVFAGVLVIVLAAVETTRRFRTPPLPVVFGGIAASLAVTYFVEPDWLLTLPFVPRLIVAILLAFVPIYLANVAFSKRFGASDDSRSAFGLNLLGAMLGGCLEYFALLTGYRNLLVMVAVLYLLAFLLTPRTRGALVSV
;
A
#
# COMPACT_ATOMS: atom_id res chain seq x y z
N ASN A 1 8.72 25.42 4.18
CA ASN A 1 7.42 24.76 4.32
C ASN A 1 6.37 25.78 4.79
N CYS A 2 5.16 25.70 4.27
CA CYS A 2 4.02 26.47 4.77
C CYS A 2 3.33 25.63 5.84
N TYR A 3 3.17 26.15 7.05
CA TYR A 3 2.52 25.44 8.15
C TYR A 3 1.33 26.25 8.67
N ARG A 4 0.32 25.55 9.14
CA ARG A 4 -0.87 26.15 9.79
C ARG A 4 -0.85 26.00 11.29
N GLU A 5 -0.09 25.03 11.79
CA GLU A 5 -0.02 24.60 13.18
C GLU A 5 1.45 24.49 13.61
N ASP A 6 1.80 25.03 14.75
CA ASP A 6 3.19 25.07 15.26
C ASP A 6 3.75 23.66 15.49
N TRP A 7 2.91 22.69 15.92
CA TRP A 7 3.33 21.30 16.12
C TRP A 7 3.93 20.64 14.87
N LEU A 8 3.57 21.12 13.66
CA LEU A 8 4.11 20.57 12.41
C LEU A 8 5.59 20.89 12.26
N ILE A 9 6.01 22.09 12.71
CA ILE A 9 7.42 22.47 12.72
C ILE A 9 8.18 21.61 13.73
N ASP A 10 7.61 21.41 14.93
CA ASP A 10 8.19 20.53 15.95
C ASP A 10 8.38 19.11 15.43
N ARG A 11 7.39 18.57 14.71
CA ARG A 11 7.51 17.25 14.09
C ARG A 11 8.58 17.20 13.00
N LEU A 12 8.63 18.18 12.12
CA LEU A 12 9.63 18.23 11.05
C LEU A 12 11.05 18.35 11.64
N ALA A 13 11.22 19.21 12.66
CA ALA A 13 12.49 19.35 13.34
C ALA A 13 12.89 18.07 14.08
N GLY A 14 11.98 17.46 14.84
CA GLY A 14 12.23 16.19 15.52
C GLY A 14 12.50 15.03 14.56
N THR A 15 11.87 15.01 13.38
CA THR A 15 12.17 14.02 12.34
C THR A 15 13.58 14.23 11.76
N ALA A 16 13.97 15.49 11.51
CA ALA A 16 15.32 15.82 11.06
C ALA A 16 16.37 15.48 12.13
N GLU A 17 16.10 15.80 13.39
CA GLU A 17 16.98 15.44 14.53
C GLU A 17 17.17 13.92 14.63
N ALA A 18 16.09 13.15 14.52
CA ALA A 18 16.15 11.70 14.54
C ALA A 18 16.95 11.11 13.35
N ALA A 19 16.89 11.76 12.18
CA ALA A 19 17.59 11.31 10.98
C ALA A 19 19.07 11.71 10.94
N PHE A 20 19.42 12.91 11.44
CA PHE A 20 20.79 13.45 11.36
C PHE A 20 21.58 13.31 12.68
N GLY A 21 20.91 12.96 13.78
CA GLY A 21 21.54 12.78 15.10
C GLY A 21 21.86 14.06 15.85
N HIS A 22 21.47 15.22 15.34
CA HIS A 22 21.65 16.53 15.96
C HIS A 22 20.48 17.48 15.65
N VAL A 23 20.29 18.50 16.47
CA VAL A 23 19.19 19.47 16.36
C VAL A 23 19.30 20.27 15.05
N PRO A 24 18.25 20.31 14.21
CA PRO A 24 18.27 21.09 12.97
C PRO A 24 18.17 22.60 13.23
N CYS A 25 18.53 23.40 12.23
CA CYS A 25 18.17 24.82 12.22
C CYS A 25 16.72 25.00 11.75
N VAL A 26 16.00 25.89 12.42
CA VAL A 26 14.63 26.27 12.01
C VAL A 26 14.57 27.78 11.88
N ASP A 27 14.44 28.24 10.65
CA ASP A 27 14.30 29.67 10.33
C ASP A 27 12.82 29.95 9.99
N LEU A 28 12.19 30.79 10.82
CA LEU A 28 10.82 31.27 10.61
C LEU A 28 10.86 32.47 9.67
N VAL A 29 10.27 32.32 8.49
CA VAL A 29 10.29 33.34 7.42
C VAL A 29 9.08 34.30 7.51
N GLY A 30 8.17 34.06 8.46
CA GLY A 30 6.89 34.80 8.56
C GLY A 30 5.77 34.20 7.72
N ASN A 31 4.54 34.68 7.91
CA ASN A 31 3.33 34.23 7.18
C ASN A 31 3.10 32.70 7.20
N GLY A 32 3.46 32.02 8.29
CA GLY A 32 3.31 30.57 8.39
C GLY A 32 4.30 29.79 7.50
N GLN A 33 5.46 30.34 7.24
CA GLN A 33 6.54 29.69 6.49
C GLN A 33 7.73 29.42 7.40
N ALA A 34 8.32 28.23 7.28
CA ALA A 34 9.54 27.87 7.97
C ALA A 34 10.47 27.06 7.04
N VAL A 35 11.76 27.23 7.24
CA VAL A 35 12.81 26.42 6.63
C VAL A 35 13.45 25.58 7.72
N VAL A 36 13.41 24.26 7.57
CA VAL A 36 14.12 23.32 8.43
C VAL A 36 15.33 22.82 7.64
N SER A 37 16.52 22.99 8.18
CA SER A 37 17.77 22.57 7.56
C SER A 37 18.67 21.86 8.56
N ALA A 38 19.34 20.80 8.10
CA ALA A 38 20.34 20.07 8.87
C ALA A 38 21.54 19.77 7.97
N ALA A 39 22.74 19.94 8.49
CA ALA A 39 23.96 19.55 7.81
C ALA A 39 24.21 18.03 8.01
N LEU A 40 24.90 17.38 7.08
CA LEU A 40 25.34 15.98 7.28
C LEU A 40 26.35 15.82 8.42
N ASP A 41 27.05 16.90 8.77
CA ASP A 41 28.05 16.96 9.81
C ASP A 41 27.70 18.16 10.73
N GLU A 42 27.44 17.88 12.00
CA GLU A 42 27.07 18.89 13.00
C GLU A 42 28.09 20.06 13.07
N SER A 43 29.38 19.76 12.89
CA SER A 43 30.45 20.77 12.94
C SER A 43 30.34 21.80 11.81
N LYS A 44 29.62 21.53 10.76
CA LYS A 44 29.38 22.41 9.61
C LYS A 44 28.04 23.14 9.68
N GLN A 45 27.25 22.86 10.71
CA GLN A 45 25.95 23.50 10.89
C GLN A 45 26.14 24.85 11.61
N SER A 46 25.54 25.89 11.04
CA SER A 46 25.50 27.21 11.67
C SER A 46 24.07 27.72 11.65
N CYS A 47 23.43 27.75 12.81
CA CYS A 47 22.08 28.27 12.98
C CYS A 47 22.10 29.69 13.48
N GLY A 48 21.25 30.56 12.93
CA GLY A 48 21.07 31.92 13.45
C GLY A 48 20.47 31.93 14.86
N THR A 49 19.50 31.06 15.11
CA THR A 49 18.88 30.81 16.42
C THR A 49 18.77 29.30 16.66
N PRO A 50 19.16 28.78 17.84
CA PRO A 50 18.90 27.39 18.18
C PRO A 50 17.39 27.11 18.17
N TYR A 51 17.00 25.99 17.59
CA TYR A 51 15.61 25.57 17.62
C TYR A 51 15.21 25.19 19.05
N ALA A 52 14.07 25.71 19.48
CA ALA A 52 13.41 25.31 20.72
C ALA A 52 11.97 24.91 20.40
N PRO A 53 11.52 23.66 20.76
CA PRO A 53 10.16 23.22 20.52
C PRO A 53 9.13 24.15 21.18
N ALA A 54 8.00 24.39 20.50
CA ALA A 54 6.92 25.26 21.01
C ALA A 54 6.12 24.65 22.18
N GLY A 55 6.46 23.44 22.63
CA GLY A 55 5.93 22.84 23.86
C GLY A 55 5.15 21.53 23.70
N VAL A 56 4.69 21.14 22.52
CA VAL A 56 4.07 19.84 22.29
C VAL A 56 5.07 18.91 21.63
N VAL A 57 5.63 17.98 22.39
CA VAL A 57 6.51 16.95 21.83
C VAL A 57 5.68 16.00 20.96
N VAL A 58 5.73 16.21 19.66
CA VAL A 58 5.10 15.31 18.68
C VAL A 58 6.14 14.29 18.23
N ALA A 59 5.79 13.01 18.29
CA ALA A 59 6.69 11.94 17.84
C ALA A 59 7.17 12.17 16.40
N PRO A 60 8.46 11.96 16.09
CA PRO A 60 8.99 12.09 14.75
C PRO A 60 8.28 11.12 13.77
N ALA A 61 8.25 11.48 12.50
CA ALA A 61 7.79 10.56 11.48
C ALA A 61 8.83 9.45 11.28
N THR A 62 8.35 8.23 11.01
CA THR A 62 9.19 7.06 10.72
C THR A 62 8.77 6.46 9.39
N ASP A 63 9.60 5.56 8.82
CA ASP A 63 9.29 4.86 7.57
C ASP A 63 8.01 4.00 7.67
N ASP A 64 7.71 3.50 8.87
CA ASP A 64 6.43 2.79 9.11
C ASP A 64 5.24 3.76 9.29
N ARG A 65 5.49 5.00 9.73
CA ARG A 65 4.48 6.04 9.94
C ARG A 65 4.89 7.38 9.30
N PRO A 66 4.97 7.46 7.97
CA PRO A 66 5.45 8.67 7.27
C PRO A 66 4.38 9.78 7.17
N PHE A 67 3.50 9.88 8.14
CA PHE A 67 2.35 10.80 8.12
C PHE A 67 2.70 12.14 8.79
N LEU A 68 3.47 12.98 8.11
CA LEU A 68 3.93 14.28 8.63
C LEU A 68 2.78 15.18 9.10
N TYR A 69 1.67 15.18 8.38
CA TYR A 69 0.51 16.07 8.63
C TYR A 69 -0.56 15.44 9.54
N TYR A 70 -0.30 14.31 10.17
CA TYR A 70 -1.22 13.65 11.08
C TYR A 70 -0.64 13.60 12.48
N GLN A 71 -1.24 14.37 13.41
CA GLN A 71 -0.73 14.52 14.79
C GLN A 71 -0.90 13.24 15.63
N GLY A 72 -1.73 12.31 15.18
CA GLY A 72 -2.15 11.13 15.93
C GLY A 72 -3.59 11.24 16.43
N GLY A 73 -4.12 10.16 17.00
CA GLY A 73 -5.51 10.11 17.46
C GLY A 73 -6.44 9.41 16.48
N PRO A 74 -7.75 9.61 16.56
CA PRO A 74 -8.72 9.00 15.64
C PRO A 74 -8.61 9.61 14.24
N ILE A 75 -8.96 8.83 13.21
CA ILE A 75 -9.04 9.32 11.83
C ILE A 75 -10.03 10.50 11.79
N PRO A 76 -9.66 11.65 11.22
CA PRO A 76 -10.55 12.82 11.19
C PRO A 76 -11.90 12.49 10.53
N PRO A 77 -13.04 12.98 11.08
CA PRO A 77 -14.38 12.65 10.59
C PRO A 77 -14.57 12.96 9.09
N LEU A 78 -13.93 14.00 8.58
CA LEU A 78 -13.99 14.36 7.16
C LEU A 78 -13.54 13.20 6.26
N TYR A 79 -12.44 12.51 6.62
CA TYR A 79 -11.96 11.34 5.87
C TYR A 79 -13.00 10.22 5.93
N LEU A 80 -13.56 9.92 7.10
CA LEU A 80 -14.56 8.86 7.26
C LEU A 80 -15.82 9.14 6.43
N TRP A 81 -16.32 10.37 6.40
CA TRP A 81 -17.46 10.76 5.56
C TRP A 81 -17.13 10.65 4.07
N THR A 82 -15.95 11.08 3.66
CA THR A 82 -15.51 10.99 2.25
C THR A 82 -15.39 9.53 1.82
N LEU A 83 -14.70 8.70 2.60
CA LEU A 83 -14.54 7.27 2.31
C LEU A 83 -15.89 6.55 2.31
N GLY A 84 -16.75 6.83 3.28
CA GLY A 84 -18.11 6.31 3.33
C GLY A 84 -18.95 6.70 2.11
N GLY A 85 -18.83 7.95 1.64
CA GLY A 85 -19.47 8.43 0.41
C GLY A 85 -18.95 7.70 -0.84
N ILE A 86 -17.64 7.52 -0.96
CA ILE A 86 -17.03 6.78 -2.07
C ILE A 86 -17.52 5.32 -2.07
N LEU A 87 -17.50 4.65 -0.93
CA LEU A 87 -17.99 3.27 -0.83
C LEU A 87 -19.48 3.16 -1.15
N LEU A 88 -20.30 4.09 -0.67
CA LEU A 88 -21.75 4.10 -0.96
C LEU A 88 -21.99 4.24 -2.48
N ILE A 89 -21.33 5.21 -3.13
CA ILE A 89 -21.42 5.40 -4.58
C ILE A 89 -20.97 4.13 -5.32
N SER A 90 -19.86 3.52 -4.89
CA SER A 90 -19.33 2.28 -5.48
C SER A 90 -20.32 1.12 -5.35
N VAL A 91 -20.93 0.95 -4.17
CA VAL A 91 -21.97 -0.06 -3.93
C VAL A 91 -23.17 0.14 -4.85
N ILE A 92 -23.65 1.38 -4.98
CA ILE A 92 -24.77 1.73 -5.87
C ILE A 92 -24.39 1.44 -7.32
N ALA A 93 -23.21 1.89 -7.77
CA ALA A 93 -22.75 1.68 -9.13
C ALA A 93 -22.63 0.20 -9.47
N VAL A 94 -22.01 -0.61 -8.60
CA VAL A 94 -21.88 -2.06 -8.80
C VAL A 94 -23.25 -2.73 -8.79
N ARG A 95 -24.18 -2.30 -7.91
CA ARG A 95 -25.55 -2.84 -7.88
C ARG A 95 -26.33 -2.54 -9.15
N VAL A 96 -26.16 -1.34 -9.72
CA VAL A 96 -26.90 -0.91 -10.92
C VAL A 96 -26.28 -1.55 -12.18
N LEU A 97 -24.97 -1.53 -12.29
CA LEU A 97 -24.25 -1.98 -13.49
C LEU A 97 -23.94 -3.49 -13.47
N GLY A 98 -23.60 -4.04 -12.31
CA GLY A 98 -23.19 -5.42 -12.14
C GLY A 98 -24.36 -6.41 -11.91
N GLY A 99 -25.51 -5.94 -11.43
CA GLY A 99 -26.68 -6.79 -11.12
C GLY A 99 -26.92 -6.98 -9.63
N PRO A 100 -27.85 -7.88 -9.25
CA PRO A 100 -28.20 -8.11 -7.85
C PRO A 100 -27.09 -8.80 -7.07
N PHE A 101 -26.81 -8.35 -5.85
CA PHE A 101 -25.77 -8.94 -5.00
C PHE A 101 -25.96 -10.43 -4.70
N LYS A 102 -27.18 -10.94 -4.80
CA LYS A 102 -27.47 -12.37 -4.62
C LYS A 102 -26.76 -13.21 -5.69
N GLU A 103 -26.70 -12.72 -6.93
CA GLU A 103 -26.02 -13.37 -8.06
C GLU A 103 -24.50 -13.23 -7.97
N MET A 104 -24.01 -12.22 -7.26
CA MET A 104 -22.59 -11.98 -7.04
C MET A 104 -21.99 -12.86 -5.93
N ARG A 105 -22.80 -13.43 -5.02
CA ARG A 105 -22.31 -14.22 -3.87
C ARG A 105 -21.29 -15.31 -4.22
N PRO A 106 -21.42 -16.07 -5.34
CA PRO A 106 -20.44 -17.09 -5.73
C PRO A 106 -19.04 -16.52 -6.01
N TYR A 107 -18.90 -15.21 -6.17
CA TYR A 107 -17.67 -14.49 -6.49
C TYR A 107 -17.11 -13.67 -5.30
N ALA A 108 -17.54 -14.00 -4.08
CA ALA A 108 -17.07 -13.30 -2.87
C ALA A 108 -15.54 -13.41 -2.67
N ASP A 109 -14.94 -14.48 -3.16
CA ASP A 109 -13.49 -14.65 -3.22
C ASP A 109 -12.80 -13.53 -4.04
N LEU A 110 -13.37 -13.16 -5.19
CA LEU A 110 -12.86 -12.08 -6.04
C LEU A 110 -12.96 -10.70 -5.37
N PHE A 111 -13.98 -10.48 -4.52
CA PHE A 111 -14.07 -9.27 -3.72
C PHE A 111 -12.86 -9.13 -2.79
N PHE A 112 -12.54 -10.18 -2.04
CA PHE A 112 -11.38 -10.14 -1.14
C PHE A 112 -10.05 -10.08 -1.90
N MET A 113 -9.95 -10.71 -3.08
CA MET A 113 -8.79 -10.57 -3.95
C MET A 113 -8.60 -9.13 -4.43
N GLY A 114 -9.69 -8.45 -4.84
CA GLY A 114 -9.65 -7.04 -5.23
C GLY A 114 -9.22 -6.12 -4.09
N ALA A 115 -9.76 -6.32 -2.89
CA ALA A 115 -9.40 -5.55 -1.71
C ALA A 115 -7.93 -5.75 -1.32
N ALA A 116 -7.46 -6.99 -1.30
CA ALA A 116 -6.08 -7.33 -0.99
C ALA A 116 -5.11 -6.77 -2.02
N PHE A 117 -5.44 -6.87 -3.31
CA PHE A 117 -4.60 -6.38 -4.40
C PHE A 117 -4.42 -4.86 -4.32
N MET A 118 -5.52 -4.11 -4.19
CA MET A 118 -5.46 -2.64 -4.13
C MET A 118 -4.68 -2.15 -2.91
N LEU A 119 -4.90 -2.77 -1.75
CA LEU A 119 -4.17 -2.45 -0.53
C LEU A 119 -2.67 -2.77 -0.64
N LEU A 120 -2.31 -3.87 -1.32
CA LEU A 120 -0.92 -4.23 -1.57
C LEU A 120 -0.25 -3.24 -2.54
N GLU A 121 -0.96 -2.81 -3.57
CA GLU A 121 -0.47 -1.85 -4.56
C GLU A 121 -0.18 -0.49 -3.92
N THR A 122 -1.12 0.06 -3.15
CA THR A 122 -0.95 1.36 -2.45
C THR A 122 0.19 1.31 -1.45
N LYS A 123 0.32 0.22 -0.69
CA LYS A 123 1.46 -0.01 0.21
C LYS A 123 2.79 -0.01 -0.56
N ASN A 124 2.86 -0.66 -1.71
CA ASN A 124 4.08 -0.72 -2.50
C ASN A 124 4.46 0.65 -3.08
N ILE A 125 3.50 1.46 -3.54
CA ILE A 125 3.74 2.84 -3.97
C ILE A 125 4.40 3.64 -2.84
N ALA A 126 3.85 3.58 -1.62
CA ALA A 126 4.43 4.24 -0.46
C ALA A 126 5.85 3.75 -0.15
N THR A 127 6.09 2.44 -0.21
CA THR A 127 7.42 1.85 0.03
C THR A 127 8.45 2.32 -1.01
N PHE A 128 8.10 2.34 -2.30
CA PHE A 128 9.01 2.85 -3.34
C PHE A 128 9.27 4.36 -3.19
N ALA A 129 8.25 5.13 -2.80
CA ALA A 129 8.42 6.54 -2.50
C ALA A 129 9.40 6.80 -1.35
N LEU A 130 9.38 5.96 -0.31
CA LEU A 130 10.33 6.03 0.81
C LEU A 130 11.75 5.60 0.39
N LEU A 131 11.89 4.54 -0.41
CA LEU A 131 13.20 3.99 -0.81
C LEU A 131 13.91 4.81 -1.89
N PHE A 132 13.17 5.46 -2.80
CA PHE A 132 13.71 6.10 -4.01
C PHE A 132 13.29 7.58 -4.17
N GLY A 133 12.51 8.11 -3.23
CA GLY A 133 12.01 9.47 -3.22
C GLY A 133 10.61 9.63 -3.81
N THR A 134 9.92 10.66 -3.35
CA THR A 134 8.51 10.98 -3.72
C THR A 134 8.43 11.76 -5.03
N THR A 135 9.03 11.25 -6.11
CA THR A 135 8.99 11.90 -7.42
C THR A 135 7.89 11.32 -8.31
N TRP A 136 7.36 12.13 -9.22
CA TRP A 136 6.39 11.65 -10.21
C TRP A 136 6.96 10.50 -11.05
N LEU A 137 8.28 10.50 -11.30
CA LEU A 137 8.97 9.46 -12.06
C LEU A 137 8.93 8.11 -11.34
N VAL A 138 9.19 8.09 -10.02
CA VAL A 138 9.12 6.87 -9.20
C VAL A 138 7.71 6.31 -9.24
N ASN A 139 6.68 7.14 -9.04
CA ASN A 139 5.29 6.70 -9.12
C ASN A 139 4.93 6.15 -10.51
N ALA A 140 5.33 6.84 -11.58
CA ALA A 140 5.09 6.38 -12.95
C ALA A 140 5.75 5.02 -13.24
N LEU A 141 6.99 4.81 -12.76
CA LEU A 141 7.71 3.55 -12.91
C LEU A 141 7.06 2.40 -12.11
N VAL A 142 6.56 2.69 -10.90
CA VAL A 142 5.83 1.68 -10.10
C VAL A 142 4.54 1.27 -10.82
N PHE A 143 3.72 2.22 -11.28
CA PHE A 143 2.50 1.92 -12.04
C PHE A 143 2.80 1.15 -13.32
N ALA A 144 3.80 1.56 -14.09
CA ALA A 144 4.22 0.85 -15.30
C ALA A 144 4.67 -0.58 -14.97
N GLY A 145 5.45 -0.77 -13.89
CA GLY A 145 5.88 -2.07 -13.40
C GLY A 145 4.70 -2.96 -13.02
N VAL A 146 3.72 -2.44 -12.29
CA VAL A 146 2.49 -3.16 -11.94
C VAL A 146 1.76 -3.62 -13.20
N LEU A 147 1.55 -2.73 -14.19
CA LEU A 147 0.87 -3.09 -15.44
C LEU A 147 1.61 -4.18 -16.22
N VAL A 148 2.95 -4.11 -16.30
CA VAL A 148 3.77 -5.13 -16.95
C VAL A 148 3.64 -6.48 -16.24
N ILE A 149 3.67 -6.49 -14.91
CA ILE A 149 3.54 -7.73 -14.11
C ILE A 149 2.14 -8.31 -14.22
N VAL A 150 1.09 -7.49 -14.22
CA VAL A 150 -0.30 -7.94 -14.46
C VAL A 150 -0.41 -8.59 -15.83
N LEU A 151 0.12 -7.93 -16.88
CA LEU A 151 0.13 -8.50 -18.25
C LEU A 151 0.91 -9.81 -18.29
N ALA A 152 2.08 -9.89 -17.67
CA ALA A 152 2.88 -11.10 -17.60
C ALA A 152 2.13 -12.24 -16.90
N ALA A 153 1.40 -11.98 -15.80
CA ALA A 153 0.62 -12.96 -15.09
C ALA A 153 -0.55 -13.50 -15.95
N VAL A 154 -1.28 -12.60 -16.63
CA VAL A 154 -2.36 -12.96 -17.54
C VAL A 154 -1.81 -13.82 -18.69
N GLU A 155 -0.71 -13.40 -19.32
CA GLU A 155 -0.12 -14.13 -20.43
C GLU A 155 0.43 -15.49 -20.00
N THR A 156 1.05 -15.59 -18.81
CA THR A 156 1.47 -16.85 -18.23
C THR A 156 0.29 -17.80 -18.03
N THR A 157 -0.82 -17.29 -17.49
CA THR A 157 -2.02 -18.09 -17.24
C THR A 157 -2.67 -18.57 -18.56
N ARG A 158 -2.56 -17.77 -19.61
CA ARG A 158 -3.09 -18.09 -20.96
C ARG A 158 -2.25 -19.14 -21.67
N ARG A 159 -0.91 -19.02 -21.61
CA ARG A 159 0.00 -19.87 -22.42
C ARG A 159 0.50 -21.11 -21.73
N PHE A 160 0.59 -21.08 -20.41
CA PHE A 160 1.22 -22.17 -19.65
C PHE A 160 0.27 -22.80 -18.64
N ARG A 161 0.51 -24.06 -18.32
CA ARG A 161 -0.16 -24.74 -17.21
C ARG A 161 0.37 -24.16 -15.90
N THR A 162 -0.44 -23.34 -15.26
CA THR A 162 -0.12 -22.74 -13.96
C THR A 162 -0.43 -23.71 -12.81
N PRO A 163 0.31 -23.63 -11.68
CA PRO A 163 0.06 -24.45 -10.50
C PRO A 163 -1.40 -24.35 -10.01
N PRO A 164 -1.91 -25.34 -9.26
CA PRO A 164 -3.25 -25.27 -8.69
C PRO A 164 -3.37 -24.08 -7.71
N LEU A 165 -4.59 -23.53 -7.58
CA LEU A 165 -4.84 -22.34 -6.76
C LEU A 165 -4.26 -22.41 -5.32
N PRO A 166 -4.37 -23.55 -4.59
CA PRO A 166 -3.77 -23.64 -3.25
C PRO A 166 -2.26 -23.37 -3.23
N VAL A 167 -1.53 -23.81 -4.25
CA VAL A 167 -0.08 -23.58 -4.36
C VAL A 167 0.20 -22.09 -4.65
N VAL A 168 -0.61 -21.46 -5.50
CA VAL A 168 -0.48 -20.03 -5.80
C VAL A 168 -0.76 -19.19 -4.56
N PHE A 169 -1.83 -19.50 -3.81
CA PHE A 169 -2.12 -18.80 -2.53
C PHE A 169 -1.04 -19.07 -1.47
N GLY A 170 -0.46 -20.27 -1.41
CA GLY A 170 0.69 -20.57 -0.59
C GLY A 170 1.91 -19.70 -0.96
N GLY A 171 2.16 -19.53 -2.25
CA GLY A 171 3.19 -18.62 -2.77
C GLY A 171 2.94 -17.15 -2.39
N ILE A 172 1.69 -16.68 -2.47
CA ILE A 172 1.31 -15.33 -2.01
C ILE A 172 1.62 -15.18 -0.52
N ALA A 173 1.18 -16.12 0.31
CA ALA A 173 1.43 -16.07 1.76
C ALA A 173 2.93 -16.06 2.08
N ALA A 174 3.72 -16.90 1.43
CA ALA A 174 5.17 -16.96 1.59
C ALA A 174 5.85 -15.65 1.15
N SER A 175 5.47 -15.08 -0.01
CA SER A 175 6.03 -13.82 -0.50
C SER A 175 5.67 -12.63 0.40
N LEU A 176 4.44 -12.57 0.91
CA LEU A 176 4.03 -11.56 1.89
C LEU A 176 4.77 -11.69 3.21
N ALA A 177 5.00 -12.92 3.69
CA ALA A 177 5.80 -13.17 4.88
C ALA A 177 7.24 -12.69 4.71
N VAL A 178 7.89 -13.02 3.57
CA VAL A 178 9.23 -12.50 3.27
C VAL A 178 9.24 -10.98 3.28
N THR A 179 8.29 -10.33 2.60
CA THR A 179 8.18 -8.86 2.55
C THR A 179 7.95 -8.26 3.94
N TYR A 180 7.22 -8.94 4.82
CA TYR A 180 6.95 -8.48 6.19
C TYR A 180 8.19 -8.49 7.07
N PHE A 181 9.06 -9.51 6.92
CA PHE A 181 10.28 -9.65 7.74
C PHE A 181 11.48 -8.88 7.20
N VAL A 182 11.44 -8.41 5.95
CA VAL A 182 12.49 -7.54 5.41
C VAL A 182 12.24 -6.10 5.84
N GLU A 183 13.16 -5.55 6.63
CA GLU A 183 13.07 -4.18 7.12
C GLU A 183 13.51 -3.18 6.03
N PRO A 184 12.80 -2.05 5.84
CA PRO A 184 13.19 -1.00 4.89
C PRO A 184 14.60 -0.45 5.16
N ASP A 185 14.98 -0.31 6.42
CA ASP A 185 16.29 0.20 6.83
C ASP A 185 17.43 -0.68 6.29
N TRP A 186 17.26 -1.99 6.31
CA TRP A 186 18.23 -2.90 5.69
C TRP A 186 18.35 -2.66 4.18
N LEU A 187 17.26 -2.39 3.48
CA LEU A 187 17.30 -2.07 2.05
C LEU A 187 18.09 -0.79 1.78
N LEU A 188 18.00 0.20 2.67
CA LEU A 188 18.74 1.46 2.54
C LEU A 188 20.26 1.29 2.70
N THR A 189 20.73 0.22 3.37
CA THR A 189 22.17 -0.08 3.44
C THR A 189 22.75 -0.59 2.13
N LEU A 190 21.90 -1.09 1.21
CA LEU A 190 22.35 -1.64 -0.06
C LEU A 190 22.68 -0.50 -1.07
N PRO A 191 23.69 -0.72 -1.95
CA PRO A 191 23.89 0.12 -3.11
C PRO A 191 22.63 0.22 -3.99
N PHE A 192 22.50 1.28 -4.78
CA PHE A 192 21.27 1.58 -5.55
C PHE A 192 20.75 0.40 -6.37
N VAL A 193 21.61 -0.27 -7.14
CA VAL A 193 21.19 -1.37 -8.06
C VAL A 193 20.68 -2.59 -7.30
N PRO A 194 21.43 -3.18 -6.32
CA PRO A 194 20.90 -4.27 -5.51
C PRO A 194 19.62 -3.89 -4.75
N ARG A 195 19.56 -2.69 -4.17
CA ARG A 195 18.36 -2.17 -3.49
C ARG A 195 17.15 -2.17 -4.43
N LEU A 196 17.32 -1.67 -5.65
CA LEU A 196 16.25 -1.64 -6.65
C LEU A 196 15.77 -3.04 -7.02
N ILE A 197 16.69 -3.97 -7.26
CA ILE A 197 16.35 -5.37 -7.63
C ILE A 197 15.58 -6.04 -6.49
N VAL A 198 16.04 -5.93 -5.25
CA VAL A 198 15.38 -6.55 -4.10
C VAL A 198 14.01 -5.92 -3.87
N ALA A 199 13.89 -4.58 -3.94
CA ALA A 199 12.62 -3.89 -3.81
C ALA A 199 11.60 -4.33 -4.88
N ILE A 200 12.05 -4.47 -6.15
CA ILE A 200 11.23 -4.99 -7.25
C ILE A 200 10.74 -6.41 -6.95
N LEU A 201 11.61 -7.30 -6.50
CA LEU A 201 11.22 -8.68 -6.19
C LEU A 201 10.23 -8.74 -5.03
N LEU A 202 10.48 -8.01 -3.95
CA LEU A 202 9.58 -7.97 -2.79
C LEU A 202 8.20 -7.39 -3.12
N ALA A 203 8.13 -6.40 -4.00
CA ALA A 203 6.87 -5.77 -4.39
C ALA A 203 6.11 -6.57 -5.45
N PHE A 204 6.79 -7.03 -6.50
CA PHE A 204 6.13 -7.54 -7.68
C PHE A 204 5.91 -9.05 -7.69
N VAL A 205 6.65 -9.84 -6.92
CA VAL A 205 6.38 -11.28 -6.79
C VAL A 205 4.99 -11.54 -6.19
N PRO A 206 4.59 -10.94 -5.06
CA PRO A 206 3.24 -11.13 -4.54
C PRO A 206 2.16 -10.60 -5.51
N ILE A 207 2.38 -9.47 -6.20
CA ILE A 207 1.48 -8.93 -7.21
C ILE A 207 1.31 -9.90 -8.38
N TYR A 208 2.41 -10.48 -8.89
CA TYR A 208 2.38 -11.47 -9.96
C TYR A 208 1.54 -12.69 -9.57
N LEU A 209 1.81 -13.29 -8.41
CA LEU A 209 1.10 -14.46 -7.92
C LEU A 209 -0.39 -14.17 -7.69
N ALA A 210 -0.71 -12.99 -7.15
CA ALA A 210 -2.08 -12.53 -6.96
C ALA A 210 -2.84 -12.45 -8.30
N ASN A 211 -2.19 -11.92 -9.33
CA ASN A 211 -2.79 -11.82 -10.65
C ASN A 211 -2.92 -13.18 -11.37
N VAL A 212 -1.99 -14.11 -11.13
CA VAL A 212 -2.14 -15.51 -11.58
C VAL A 212 -3.36 -16.14 -10.91
N ALA A 213 -3.54 -15.99 -9.59
CA ALA A 213 -4.73 -16.50 -8.88
C ALA A 213 -6.02 -15.86 -9.41
N PHE A 214 -6.03 -14.53 -9.57
CA PHE A 214 -7.16 -13.78 -10.12
C PHE A 214 -7.52 -14.25 -11.54
N SER A 215 -6.55 -14.31 -12.45
CA SER A 215 -6.77 -14.70 -13.84
C SER A 215 -7.37 -16.11 -13.95
N LYS A 216 -6.88 -17.06 -13.15
CA LYS A 216 -7.44 -18.43 -13.08
C LYS A 216 -8.87 -18.43 -12.58
N ARG A 217 -9.14 -17.70 -11.50
CA ARG A 217 -10.45 -17.68 -10.86
C ARG A 217 -11.47 -16.91 -11.70
N PHE A 218 -11.06 -15.79 -12.27
CA PHE A 218 -11.90 -14.98 -13.14
C PHE A 218 -12.20 -15.69 -14.47
N GLY A 219 -11.20 -16.34 -15.07
CA GLY A 219 -11.39 -17.14 -16.28
C GLY A 219 -12.31 -18.35 -16.10
N ALA A 220 -12.52 -18.81 -14.86
CA ALA A 220 -13.45 -19.88 -14.51
C ALA A 220 -14.83 -19.35 -14.06
N SER A 221 -15.11 -18.06 -14.20
CA SER A 221 -16.41 -17.48 -13.84
C SER A 221 -17.43 -17.63 -14.97
N ASP A 222 -18.66 -18.02 -14.62
CA ASP A 222 -19.78 -18.14 -15.57
C ASP A 222 -20.37 -16.76 -15.92
N ASP A 223 -20.31 -15.80 -14.99
CA ASP A 223 -20.77 -14.42 -15.18
C ASP A 223 -19.63 -13.45 -14.89
N SER A 224 -18.90 -13.08 -15.93
CA SER A 224 -17.78 -12.14 -15.85
C SER A 224 -18.18 -10.75 -15.37
N ARG A 225 -19.42 -10.31 -15.62
CA ARG A 225 -19.91 -8.99 -15.21
C ARG A 225 -20.07 -8.90 -13.69
N SER A 226 -20.75 -9.88 -13.09
CA SER A 226 -20.92 -9.97 -11.64
C SER A 226 -19.58 -10.20 -10.94
N ALA A 227 -18.74 -11.07 -11.49
CA ALA A 227 -17.41 -11.37 -10.98
C ALA A 227 -16.51 -10.13 -10.96
N PHE A 228 -16.44 -9.39 -12.06
CA PHE A 228 -15.65 -8.16 -12.16
C PHE A 228 -16.22 -7.04 -11.29
N GLY A 229 -17.55 -6.86 -11.28
CA GLY A 229 -18.22 -5.87 -10.44
C GLY A 229 -17.90 -6.06 -8.96
N LEU A 230 -17.91 -7.29 -8.48
CA LEU A 230 -17.60 -7.59 -7.08
C LEU A 230 -16.10 -7.41 -6.77
N ASN A 231 -15.21 -7.78 -7.69
CA ASN A 231 -13.78 -7.52 -7.56
C ASN A 231 -13.48 -6.01 -7.50
N LEU A 232 -14.12 -5.21 -8.36
CA LEU A 232 -13.97 -3.76 -8.35
C LEU A 232 -14.45 -3.13 -7.03
N LEU A 233 -15.59 -3.61 -6.49
CA LEU A 233 -16.07 -3.17 -5.19
C LEU A 233 -15.08 -3.52 -4.08
N GLY A 234 -14.47 -4.70 -4.15
CA GLY A 234 -13.37 -5.08 -3.27
C GLY A 234 -12.17 -4.12 -3.37
N ALA A 235 -11.75 -3.80 -4.58
CA ALA A 235 -10.65 -2.85 -4.80
C ALA A 235 -10.94 -1.46 -4.21
N MET A 236 -12.17 -0.96 -4.34
CA MET A 236 -12.59 0.31 -3.70
C MET A 236 -12.50 0.22 -2.18
N LEU A 237 -12.91 -0.90 -1.57
CA LEU A 237 -12.74 -1.13 -0.14
C LEU A 237 -11.25 -1.18 0.23
N GLY A 238 -10.42 -1.86 -0.56
CA GLY A 238 -8.97 -1.95 -0.35
C GLY A 238 -8.29 -0.58 -0.29
N GLY A 239 -8.64 0.31 -1.23
CA GLY A 239 -8.17 1.69 -1.21
C GLY A 239 -8.62 2.48 0.04
N CYS A 240 -9.83 2.21 0.55
CA CYS A 240 -10.28 2.81 1.80
C CYS A 240 -9.54 2.23 3.03
N LEU A 241 -9.20 0.95 3.00
CA LEU A 241 -8.49 0.28 4.09
C LEU A 241 -7.04 0.78 4.26
N GLU A 242 -6.46 1.42 3.25
CA GLU A 242 -5.15 2.07 3.37
C GLU A 242 -5.09 3.08 4.53
N TYR A 243 -6.19 3.78 4.79
CA TYR A 243 -6.26 4.74 5.90
C TYR A 243 -6.05 4.11 7.29
N PHE A 244 -6.16 2.78 7.42
CA PHE A 244 -5.75 2.09 8.64
C PHE A 244 -4.24 2.21 8.91
N ALA A 245 -3.42 2.49 7.89
CA ALA A 245 -2.00 2.78 8.09
C ALA A 245 -1.76 3.96 9.05
N LEU A 246 -2.67 4.95 9.09
CA LEU A 246 -2.59 6.07 10.04
C LEU A 246 -2.59 5.58 11.50
N LEU A 247 -3.30 4.49 11.78
CA LEU A 247 -3.43 3.92 13.13
C LEU A 247 -2.35 2.88 13.41
N THR A 248 -2.07 2.00 12.44
CA THR A 248 -1.27 0.78 12.65
C THR A 248 0.12 0.83 12.03
N GLY A 249 0.39 1.77 11.11
CA GLY A 249 1.59 1.83 10.28
C GLY A 249 1.46 1.02 8.98
N TYR A 250 2.37 1.28 8.03
CA TYR A 250 2.37 0.62 6.71
C TYR A 250 2.75 -0.86 6.77
N ARG A 251 3.60 -1.27 7.72
CA ARG A 251 4.00 -2.66 7.88
C ARG A 251 2.81 -3.56 8.19
N ASN A 252 1.90 -3.10 9.05
CA ASN A 252 0.73 -3.86 9.44
C ASN A 252 -0.33 -3.98 8.34
N LEU A 253 -0.28 -3.16 7.30
CA LEU A 253 -1.11 -3.37 6.10
C LEU A 253 -0.82 -4.71 5.42
N LEU A 254 0.43 -5.23 5.47
CA LEU A 254 0.75 -6.56 4.93
C LEU A 254 0.01 -7.68 5.67
N VAL A 255 -0.19 -7.54 6.98
CA VAL A 255 -1.00 -8.50 7.76
C VAL A 255 -2.44 -8.47 7.28
N MET A 256 -2.99 -7.27 7.06
CA MET A 256 -4.35 -7.11 6.53
C MET A 256 -4.48 -7.71 5.13
N VAL A 257 -3.50 -7.47 4.24
CA VAL A 257 -3.43 -8.09 2.91
C VAL A 257 -3.42 -9.62 3.01
N ALA A 258 -2.61 -10.18 3.91
CA ALA A 258 -2.54 -11.62 4.12
C ALA A 258 -3.87 -12.21 4.61
N VAL A 259 -4.57 -11.52 5.53
CA VAL A 259 -5.91 -11.91 5.99
C VAL A 259 -6.92 -11.87 4.86
N LEU A 260 -6.90 -10.82 4.02
CA LEU A 260 -7.81 -10.72 2.88
C LEU A 260 -7.56 -11.82 1.84
N TYR A 261 -6.30 -12.17 1.53
CA TYR A 261 -6.00 -13.32 0.65
C TYR A 261 -6.37 -14.65 1.29
N LEU A 262 -6.24 -14.80 2.60
CA LEU A 262 -6.72 -15.99 3.31
C LEU A 262 -8.23 -16.13 3.20
N LEU A 263 -8.99 -15.05 3.39
CA LEU A 263 -10.45 -15.05 3.18
C LEU A 263 -10.82 -15.38 1.73
N ALA A 264 -10.11 -14.80 0.76
CA ALA A 264 -10.27 -15.16 -0.64
C ALA A 264 -10.06 -16.65 -0.88
N PHE A 265 -8.99 -17.22 -0.34
CA PHE A 265 -8.69 -18.64 -0.46
C PHE A 265 -9.78 -19.53 0.16
N LEU A 266 -10.25 -19.19 1.35
CA LEU A 266 -11.29 -19.96 2.06
C LEU A 266 -12.64 -19.94 1.33
N LEU A 267 -12.94 -18.84 0.63
CA LEU A 267 -14.18 -18.65 -0.12
C LEU A 267 -14.08 -19.14 -1.57
N THR A 268 -12.88 -19.40 -2.06
CA THR A 268 -12.70 -19.93 -3.42
C THR A 268 -13.42 -21.28 -3.56
N PRO A 269 -14.35 -21.43 -4.52
CA PRO A 269 -15.03 -22.68 -4.75
C PRO A 269 -14.03 -23.81 -5.03
N ARG A 270 -14.09 -24.87 -4.26
CA ARG A 270 -13.31 -26.07 -4.53
C ARG A 270 -13.91 -26.71 -5.77
N THR A 271 -13.25 -26.62 -6.90
CA THR A 271 -13.61 -27.44 -8.06
C THR A 271 -13.52 -28.89 -7.63
N ARG A 272 -14.67 -29.54 -7.40
CA ARG A 272 -14.75 -31.00 -7.41
C ARG A 272 -14.19 -31.39 -8.76
N GLY A 273 -13.10 -32.18 -8.77
CA GLY A 273 -12.46 -32.64 -10.00
C GLY A 273 -13.53 -33.20 -10.93
N ALA A 274 -13.88 -32.43 -11.95
CA ALA A 274 -14.50 -33.03 -13.15
C ALA A 274 -13.37 -33.86 -13.76
N LEU A 275 -13.42 -35.16 -13.50
CA LEU A 275 -12.82 -36.16 -14.36
C LEU A 275 -13.47 -35.90 -15.72
N VAL A 276 -12.84 -35.11 -16.57
CA VAL A 276 -13.13 -35.11 -18.00
C VAL A 276 -12.65 -36.48 -18.48
N SER A 277 -13.56 -37.40 -18.50
CA SER A 277 -13.45 -38.60 -19.37
C SER A 277 -13.43 -38.08 -20.79
N VAL A 278 -12.33 -38.33 -21.46
CA VAL A 278 -12.13 -38.21 -22.91
C VAL A 278 -13.13 -39.07 -23.67
#